data_43f421e5c8467e673c6d745485f6db9d
#
_entry.id   43f421e5c8467e673c6d745485f6db9d
#
_cell.length_a   1.000
_cell.length_b   1.000
_cell.length_c   1.000
_cell.angle_alpha   90.00
_cell.angle_beta   90.00
_cell.angle_gamma   90.00
#
_symmetry.space_group_name_H-M   'P 1'
#
loop_
_entity.id
_entity.type
_entity.pdbx_description
1 polymer ?
#
loop_
_entity_poly.entity_id
_entity_poly.type
_entity_poly.pdbx_seq_one_letter_code
_entity_poly.pdbx_strand_id
1 'polypeptide(L)'
;MRIKIGDKLPNSELFYLDQNNDVKKIDILDLCKGKTIILGMPGAFTKTCSAIHLPGYIKNYDLATQKGITKIICIAVNDPNVMKAWGENQNAGSKIFMVGDPFLKFTKAIGAEVDKSEKGLGIRSNRYTMLVENGEVKKVEEEKETATCELSSAESFLKSI
;
A
#
# COMPACT_ATOMS: atom_id res chain seq x y z
N MET A 1 -7.12 3.22 12.14
CA MET A 1 -6.12 4.26 11.72
C MET A 1 -6.42 5.61 12.37
N ARG A 2 -5.40 6.48 12.49
CA ARG A 2 -5.60 7.87 12.96
C ARG A 2 -5.80 8.86 11.82
N ILE A 3 -5.18 8.62 10.67
CA ILE A 3 -5.30 9.50 9.50
C ILE A 3 -6.73 9.50 8.95
N LYS A 4 -7.21 10.68 8.52
CA LYS A 4 -8.59 10.90 8.08
C LYS A 4 -8.62 11.64 6.74
N ILE A 5 -9.79 11.67 6.13
CA ILE A 5 -10.05 12.48 4.94
C ILE A 5 -9.78 13.96 5.27
N GLY A 6 -9.03 14.62 4.41
CA GLY A 6 -8.58 16.01 4.55
C GLY A 6 -7.20 16.17 5.20
N ASP A 7 -6.68 15.13 5.86
CA ASP A 7 -5.34 15.18 6.43
C ASP A 7 -4.27 15.17 5.35
N LYS A 8 -3.14 15.81 5.64
CA LYS A 8 -1.91 15.67 4.85
C LYS A 8 -1.17 14.40 5.24
N LEU A 9 -0.60 13.70 4.25
CA LEU A 9 0.30 12.59 4.53
C LEU A 9 1.50 13.07 5.35
N PRO A 10 1.93 12.30 6.37
CA PRO A 10 3.15 12.58 7.09
C PRO A 10 4.35 12.32 6.19
N ASN A 11 5.37 13.18 6.28
CA ASN A 11 6.66 12.94 5.65
C ASN A 11 7.26 11.64 6.20
N SER A 12 7.55 10.68 5.33
CA SER A 12 8.07 9.37 5.74
C SER A 12 8.92 8.75 4.64
N GLU A 13 10.11 8.33 5.03
CA GLU A 13 11.04 7.62 4.15
C GLU A 13 10.67 6.15 4.03
N LEU A 14 10.55 5.68 2.79
CA LEU A 14 10.29 4.29 2.41
C LEU A 14 11.46 3.75 1.59
N PHE A 15 11.51 2.44 1.41
CA PHE A 15 12.60 1.75 0.73
C PHE A 15 12.08 0.91 -0.45
N TYR A 16 12.82 0.92 -1.56
CA TYR A 16 12.55 0.04 -2.70
C TYR A 16 13.85 -0.40 -3.36
N LEU A 17 13.81 -1.47 -4.15
CA LEU A 17 14.88 -1.81 -5.07
C LEU A 17 14.57 -1.23 -6.45
N ASP A 18 15.56 -0.57 -7.04
CA ASP A 18 15.46 -0.15 -8.43
C ASP A 18 15.66 -1.33 -9.42
N GLN A 19 15.63 -1.03 -10.70
CA GLN A 19 15.82 -2.03 -11.75
C GLN A 19 17.20 -2.71 -11.74
N ASN A 20 18.20 -2.09 -11.11
CA ASN A 20 19.55 -2.62 -10.93
C ASN A 20 19.72 -3.40 -9.62
N ASN A 21 18.64 -3.61 -8.86
CA ASN A 21 18.64 -4.17 -7.52
C ASN A 21 19.39 -3.34 -6.48
N ASP A 22 19.56 -2.05 -6.72
CA ASP A 22 20.12 -1.12 -5.73
C ASP A 22 19.02 -0.63 -4.80
N VAL A 23 19.33 -0.59 -3.49
CA VAL A 23 18.42 -0.04 -2.49
C VAL A 23 18.32 1.47 -2.66
N LYS A 24 17.11 1.94 -2.80
CA LYS A 24 16.76 3.37 -2.89
C LYS A 24 15.81 3.75 -1.76
N LYS A 25 15.92 5.00 -1.36
CA LYS A 25 15.00 5.66 -0.42
C LYS A 25 14.13 6.63 -1.18
N ILE A 26 12.88 6.74 -0.77
CA ILE A 26 11.94 7.69 -1.35
C ILE A 26 10.98 8.19 -0.27
N ASP A 27 10.69 9.47 -0.29
CA ASP A 27 9.66 10.03 0.57
C ASP A 27 8.26 9.71 0.02
N ILE A 28 7.33 9.38 0.90
CA ILE A 28 5.94 9.11 0.50
C ILE A 28 5.31 10.31 -0.23
N LEU A 29 5.68 11.53 0.13
CA LEU A 29 5.16 12.74 -0.52
C LEU A 29 5.64 12.87 -1.97
N ASP A 30 6.86 12.40 -2.27
CA ASP A 30 7.37 12.37 -3.64
C ASP A 30 6.65 11.31 -4.49
N LEU A 31 6.20 10.22 -3.88
CA LEU A 31 5.39 9.20 -4.55
C LEU A 31 3.95 9.67 -4.80
N CYS A 32 3.41 10.53 -3.94
CA CYS A 32 2.00 10.94 -3.95
C CYS A 32 1.76 12.30 -4.63
N LYS A 33 2.52 12.59 -5.67
CA LYS A 33 2.23 13.69 -6.59
C LYS A 33 1.14 13.28 -7.57
N GLY A 34 0.09 14.10 -7.71
CA GLY A 34 -1.08 13.74 -8.50
C GLY A 34 -2.06 12.84 -7.71
N LYS A 35 -2.87 12.10 -8.44
CA LYS A 35 -3.92 11.24 -7.88
C LYS A 35 -3.41 9.81 -7.69
N THR A 36 -3.19 9.43 -6.46
CA THR A 36 -2.48 8.20 -6.08
C THR A 36 -3.33 7.30 -5.21
N ILE A 37 -3.31 5.99 -5.45
CA ILE A 37 -3.85 4.98 -4.54
C ILE A 37 -2.71 4.38 -3.73
N ILE A 38 -2.86 4.32 -2.41
CA ILE A 38 -1.97 3.64 -1.48
C ILE A 38 -2.67 2.39 -0.93
N LEU A 39 -2.03 1.25 -1.10
CA LEU A 39 -2.45 -0.03 -0.55
C LEU A 39 -1.57 -0.36 0.64
N GLY A 40 -2.13 -0.36 1.85
CA GLY A 40 -1.45 -0.85 3.05
C GLY A 40 -1.79 -2.31 3.32
N MET A 41 -0.78 -3.13 3.58
CA MET A 41 -0.96 -4.57 3.73
C MET A 41 -0.13 -5.14 4.88
N PRO A 42 -0.63 -6.18 5.58
CA PRO A 42 0.11 -6.83 6.67
C PRO A 42 1.45 -7.41 6.29
N GLY A 43 1.63 -7.85 5.04
CA GLY A 43 2.92 -8.35 4.62
C GLY A 43 2.94 -9.04 3.27
N ALA A 44 4.10 -8.96 2.62
CA ALA A 44 4.40 -9.70 1.41
C ALA A 44 4.22 -11.22 1.63
N PHE A 45 3.75 -11.91 0.60
CA PHE A 45 3.52 -13.37 0.58
C PHE A 45 2.49 -13.89 1.61
N THR A 46 1.81 -13.03 2.35
CA THR A 46 0.72 -13.46 3.23
C THR A 46 -0.56 -13.74 2.44
N LYS A 47 -1.42 -14.60 2.99
CA LYS A 47 -2.55 -15.21 2.26
C LYS A 47 -3.46 -14.20 1.57
N THR A 48 -4.13 -13.33 2.32
CA THR A 48 -5.11 -12.38 1.76
C THR A 48 -4.44 -11.29 0.91
N CYS A 49 -3.23 -10.86 1.28
CA CYS A 49 -2.46 -9.88 0.52
C CYS A 49 -2.12 -10.40 -0.89
N SER A 50 -1.72 -11.67 -0.99
CA SER A 50 -1.28 -12.29 -2.24
C SER A 50 -2.42 -12.91 -3.07
N ALA A 51 -3.54 -13.26 -2.44
CA ALA A 51 -4.65 -13.92 -3.13
C ALA A 51 -5.75 -12.95 -3.58
N ILE A 52 -5.94 -11.83 -2.89
CA ILE A 52 -7.09 -10.94 -3.10
C ILE A 52 -6.69 -9.49 -3.30
N HIS A 53 -6.02 -8.87 -2.31
CA HIS A 53 -5.86 -7.42 -2.29
C HIS A 53 -4.96 -6.91 -3.43
N LEU A 54 -3.72 -7.35 -3.48
CA LEU A 54 -2.78 -6.94 -4.53
C LEU A 54 -3.23 -7.40 -5.93
N PRO A 55 -3.63 -8.66 -6.16
CA PRO A 55 -4.11 -9.10 -7.47
C PRO A 55 -5.34 -8.32 -7.94
N GLY A 56 -6.23 -7.94 -7.04
CA GLY A 56 -7.41 -7.15 -7.37
C GLY A 56 -7.06 -5.81 -8.02
N TYR A 57 -6.06 -5.10 -7.50
CA TYR A 57 -5.59 -3.83 -8.08
C TYR A 57 -4.78 -4.02 -9.37
N ILE A 58 -4.01 -5.10 -9.48
CA ILE A 58 -3.31 -5.43 -10.73
C ILE A 58 -4.33 -5.67 -11.85
N LYS A 59 -5.37 -6.47 -11.58
CA LYS A 59 -6.44 -6.77 -12.53
C LYS A 59 -7.25 -5.54 -12.94
N ASN A 60 -7.52 -4.64 -12.00
CA ASN A 60 -8.33 -3.44 -12.22
C ASN A 60 -7.50 -2.17 -12.51
N TYR A 61 -6.22 -2.34 -12.87
CA TYR A 61 -5.33 -1.21 -13.14
C TYR A 61 -5.86 -0.25 -14.21
N ASP A 62 -6.39 -0.78 -15.32
CA ASP A 62 -6.92 0.03 -16.41
C ASP A 62 -8.15 0.83 -15.96
N LEU A 63 -9.02 0.25 -15.15
CA LEU A 63 -10.16 0.97 -14.56
C LEU A 63 -9.68 2.10 -13.64
N ALA A 64 -8.66 1.86 -12.81
CA ALA A 64 -8.08 2.89 -11.97
C ALA A 64 -7.51 4.04 -12.81
N THR A 65 -6.78 3.71 -13.88
CA THR A 65 -6.22 4.70 -14.81
C THR A 65 -7.30 5.55 -15.47
N GLN A 66 -8.41 4.93 -15.92
CA GLN A 66 -9.56 5.63 -16.49
C GLN A 66 -10.21 6.62 -15.50
N LYS A 67 -10.10 6.37 -14.20
CA LYS A 67 -10.56 7.27 -13.13
C LYS A 67 -9.54 8.37 -12.76
N GLY A 68 -8.47 8.49 -13.53
CA GLY A 68 -7.45 9.52 -13.35
C GLY A 68 -6.38 9.17 -12.31
N ILE A 69 -6.33 7.92 -11.86
CA ILE A 69 -5.25 7.46 -10.97
C ILE A 69 -3.95 7.40 -11.78
N THR A 70 -2.94 8.13 -11.32
CA THR A 70 -1.63 8.22 -11.98
C THR A 70 -0.61 7.24 -11.39
N LYS A 71 -0.85 6.75 -10.18
CA LYS A 71 0.04 5.80 -9.50
C LYS A 71 -0.73 4.94 -8.49
N ILE A 72 -0.34 3.68 -8.39
CA ILE A 72 -0.76 2.77 -7.32
C ILE A 72 0.49 2.30 -6.60
N ILE A 73 0.50 2.44 -5.27
CA ILE A 73 1.63 2.10 -4.40
C ILE A 73 1.19 0.99 -3.45
N CYS A 74 1.99 -0.05 -3.31
CA CYS A 74 1.80 -1.08 -2.28
C CYS A 74 2.87 -0.90 -1.21
N ILE A 75 2.43 -0.72 0.04
CA ILE A 75 3.28 -0.55 1.21
C ILE A 75 3.05 -1.71 2.19
N ALA A 76 4.12 -2.33 2.64
CA ALA A 76 4.08 -3.31 3.71
C ALA A 76 5.32 -3.17 4.60
N VAL A 77 5.22 -3.71 5.83
CA VAL A 77 6.34 -3.73 6.80
C VAL A 77 7.27 -4.90 6.45
N ASN A 78 7.92 -4.77 5.31
CA ASN A 78 8.91 -5.70 4.77
C ASN A 78 10.09 -4.88 4.22
N ASP A 79 11.24 -5.52 4.08
CA ASP A 79 12.38 -4.90 3.44
C ASP A 79 12.21 -4.78 1.91
N PRO A 80 13.01 -3.95 1.22
CA PRO A 80 12.85 -3.70 -0.20
C PRO A 80 13.13 -4.94 -1.08
N ASN A 81 13.98 -5.87 -0.65
CA ASN A 81 14.25 -7.11 -1.41
C ASN A 81 13.00 -7.98 -1.45
N VAL A 82 12.35 -8.16 -0.31
CA VAL A 82 11.11 -8.93 -0.20
C VAL A 82 9.99 -8.26 -1.01
N MET A 83 9.86 -6.95 -0.95
CA MET A 83 8.83 -6.21 -1.69
C MET A 83 9.02 -6.34 -3.21
N LYS A 84 10.24 -6.27 -3.71
CA LYS A 84 10.52 -6.51 -5.13
C LYS A 84 10.19 -7.93 -5.56
N ALA A 85 10.68 -8.92 -4.82
CA ALA A 85 10.42 -10.33 -5.11
C ALA A 85 8.92 -10.64 -5.11
N TRP A 86 8.18 -10.07 -4.18
CA TRP A 86 6.73 -10.23 -4.13
C TRP A 86 6.03 -9.58 -5.32
N GLY A 87 6.41 -8.37 -5.69
CA GLY A 87 5.89 -7.69 -6.89
C GLY A 87 6.13 -8.51 -8.17
N GLU A 88 7.31 -9.10 -8.33
CA GLU A 88 7.64 -10.00 -9.44
C GLU A 88 6.79 -11.27 -9.41
N ASN A 89 6.66 -11.91 -8.26
CA ASN A 89 5.81 -13.10 -8.07
C ASN A 89 4.34 -12.83 -8.41
N GLN A 90 3.84 -11.63 -8.11
CA GLN A 90 2.45 -11.22 -8.39
C GLN A 90 2.26 -10.64 -9.79
N ASN A 91 3.31 -10.53 -10.60
CA ASN A 91 3.28 -9.87 -11.92
C ASN A 91 2.79 -8.41 -11.83
N ALA A 92 3.18 -7.71 -10.79
CA ALA A 92 2.81 -6.30 -10.57
C ALA A 92 3.41 -5.38 -11.66
N GLY A 93 4.62 -5.70 -12.15
CA GLY A 93 5.28 -4.96 -13.24
C GLY A 93 5.36 -3.46 -12.94
N SER A 94 5.03 -2.65 -13.93
CA SER A 94 4.94 -1.19 -13.80
C SER A 94 3.59 -0.70 -13.26
N LYS A 95 2.62 -1.59 -13.04
CA LYS A 95 1.27 -1.23 -12.58
C LYS A 95 1.23 -0.81 -11.12
N ILE A 96 1.99 -1.48 -10.27
CA ILE A 96 2.01 -1.23 -8.83
C ILE A 96 3.46 -0.96 -8.40
N PHE A 97 3.69 0.18 -7.76
CA PHE A 97 4.98 0.54 -7.19
C PHE A 97 5.13 -0.11 -5.80
N MET A 98 6.07 -1.05 -5.69
CA MET A 98 6.27 -1.85 -4.49
C MET A 98 7.29 -1.17 -3.57
N VAL A 99 6.90 -0.80 -2.35
CA VAL A 99 7.80 -0.17 -1.37
C VAL A 99 7.67 -0.81 0.01
N GLY A 100 8.77 -0.84 0.74
CA GLY A 100 8.85 -1.33 2.10
C GLY A 100 8.86 -0.19 3.13
N ASP A 101 8.19 -0.43 4.25
CA ASP A 101 8.26 0.38 5.47
C ASP A 101 8.87 -0.46 6.61
N PRO A 102 10.14 -0.92 6.47
CA PRO A 102 10.73 -1.90 7.39
C PRO A 102 10.84 -1.40 8.82
N PHE A 103 10.87 -0.10 9.02
CA PHE A 103 10.97 0.52 10.34
C PHE A 103 9.66 1.07 10.87
N LEU A 104 8.53 0.74 10.23
CA LEU A 104 7.18 1.19 10.65
C LEU A 104 7.02 2.72 10.70
N LYS A 105 7.85 3.49 10.02
CA LYS A 105 7.80 4.96 10.09
C LYS A 105 6.47 5.50 9.58
N PHE A 106 6.10 5.14 8.37
CA PHE A 106 4.83 5.56 7.77
C PHE A 106 3.64 4.90 8.47
N THR A 107 3.70 3.59 8.67
CA THR A 107 2.63 2.80 9.29
C THR A 107 2.22 3.36 10.66
N LYS A 108 3.20 3.67 11.54
CA LYS A 108 2.93 4.29 12.84
C LYS A 108 2.46 5.74 12.73
N ALA A 109 3.04 6.51 11.82
CA ALA A 109 2.66 7.92 11.64
C ALA A 109 1.18 8.09 11.27
N ILE A 110 0.63 7.17 10.46
CA ILE A 110 -0.80 7.16 10.10
C ILE A 110 -1.67 6.38 11.09
N GLY A 111 -1.08 5.74 12.10
CA GLY A 111 -1.79 4.92 13.11
C GLY A 111 -2.39 3.64 12.56
N ALA A 112 -1.69 3.00 11.62
CA ALA A 112 -2.12 1.76 10.99
C ALA A 112 -1.40 0.51 11.52
N GLU A 113 -0.62 0.64 12.58
CA GLU A 113 0.09 -0.49 13.17
C GLU A 113 -0.87 -1.49 13.83
N VAL A 114 -0.56 -2.77 13.68
CA VAL A 114 -1.27 -3.89 14.29
C VAL A 114 -0.30 -4.96 14.74
N ASP A 115 -0.51 -5.51 15.93
CA ASP A 115 0.29 -6.61 16.47
C ASP A 115 -0.17 -7.94 15.86
N LYS A 116 0.75 -8.61 15.16
CA LYS A 116 0.59 -9.92 14.55
C LYS A 116 1.58 -10.94 15.11
N SER A 117 2.09 -10.69 16.32
CA SER A 117 3.09 -11.56 16.97
C SER A 117 2.62 -12.99 17.18
N GLU A 118 1.31 -13.20 17.43
CA GLU A 118 0.71 -14.54 17.52
C GLU A 118 0.89 -15.38 16.25
N LYS A 119 1.06 -14.71 15.09
CA LYS A 119 1.29 -15.35 13.79
C LYS A 119 2.76 -15.33 13.37
N GLY A 120 3.66 -14.98 14.30
CA GLY A 120 5.08 -14.87 14.02
C GLY A 120 5.47 -13.69 13.13
N LEU A 121 4.59 -12.71 12.94
CA LEU A 121 4.82 -11.59 12.03
C LEU A 121 5.31 -10.31 12.74
N GLY A 122 5.16 -10.23 14.07
CA GLY A 122 5.45 -9.03 14.83
C GLY A 122 4.47 -7.89 14.52
N ILE A 123 4.94 -6.65 14.66
CA ILE A 123 4.13 -5.46 14.36
C ILE A 123 4.09 -5.24 12.84
N ARG A 124 2.91 -5.13 12.28
CA ARG A 124 2.66 -4.96 10.85
C ARG A 124 1.69 -3.81 10.59
N SER A 125 1.40 -3.55 9.32
CA SER A 125 0.34 -2.64 8.92
C SER A 125 -1.01 -3.34 8.94
N ASN A 126 -2.06 -2.63 9.34
CA ASN A 126 -3.42 -3.04 9.04
C ASN A 126 -3.66 -3.03 7.52
N ARG A 127 -4.79 -3.59 7.09
CA ARG A 127 -5.20 -3.57 5.68
C ARG A 127 -6.05 -2.34 5.41
N TYR A 128 -5.64 -1.56 4.42
CA TYR A 128 -6.39 -0.39 3.99
C TYR A 128 -6.13 -0.07 2.52
N THR A 129 -7.02 0.72 1.94
CA THR A 129 -6.79 1.44 0.68
C THR A 129 -7.10 2.91 0.89
N MET A 130 -6.25 3.76 0.37
CA MET A 130 -6.34 5.21 0.51
C MET A 130 -6.20 5.89 -0.85
N LEU A 131 -7.08 6.85 -1.13
CA LEU A 131 -6.93 7.77 -2.25
C LEU A 131 -6.30 9.06 -1.74
N VAL A 132 -5.24 9.47 -2.39
CA VAL A 132 -4.48 10.68 -2.06
C VAL A 132 -4.36 11.54 -3.32
N GLU A 133 -4.53 12.83 -3.17
CA GLU A 133 -4.31 13.79 -4.24
C GLU A 133 -3.35 14.87 -3.77
N ASN A 134 -2.18 14.94 -4.40
CA ASN A 134 -1.12 15.88 -4.04
C ASN A 134 -0.78 15.88 -2.53
N GLY A 135 -0.68 14.69 -1.94
CA GLY A 135 -0.36 14.49 -0.53
C GLY A 135 -1.51 14.69 0.45
N GLU A 136 -2.73 14.97 -0.01
CA GLU A 136 -3.93 15.09 0.84
C GLU A 136 -4.83 13.87 0.69
N VAL A 137 -5.27 13.31 1.81
CA VAL A 137 -6.17 12.15 1.85
C VAL A 137 -7.57 12.55 1.39
N LYS A 138 -8.05 11.94 0.32
CA LYS A 138 -9.41 12.16 -0.25
C LYS A 138 -10.38 11.06 0.13
N LYS A 139 -9.90 9.85 0.35
CA LYS A 139 -10.68 8.70 0.80
C LYS A 139 -9.78 7.70 1.51
N VAL A 140 -10.30 7.02 2.50
CA VAL A 140 -9.64 5.90 3.16
C VAL A 140 -10.67 4.86 3.59
N GLU A 141 -10.38 3.60 3.27
CA GLU A 141 -11.15 2.43 3.69
C GLU A 141 -10.19 1.47 4.40
N GLU A 142 -10.46 1.23 5.67
CA GLU A 142 -9.68 0.33 6.53
C GLU A 142 -10.52 -0.89 6.86
N GLU A 143 -9.91 -2.07 6.75
CA GLU A 143 -10.56 -3.30 7.19
C GLU A 143 -10.55 -3.41 8.73
N LYS A 144 -11.60 -3.96 9.28
CA LYS A 144 -11.68 -4.24 10.73
C LYS A 144 -10.69 -5.32 11.13
N GLU A 145 -10.47 -6.30 10.24
CA GLU A 145 -9.54 -7.40 10.43
C GLU A 145 -8.63 -7.57 9.23
N THR A 146 -7.37 -7.88 9.46
CA THR A 146 -6.38 -8.07 8.40
C THR A 146 -6.64 -9.28 7.49
N ALA A 147 -7.48 -10.22 7.93
CA ALA A 147 -7.87 -11.38 7.14
C ALA A 147 -8.93 -11.06 6.09
N THR A 148 -9.67 -9.95 6.24
CA THR A 148 -10.71 -9.53 5.29
C THR A 148 -10.16 -8.56 4.26
N CYS A 149 -10.79 -8.52 3.09
CA CYS A 149 -10.52 -7.56 2.02
C CYS A 149 -11.85 -7.31 1.28
N GLU A 150 -12.68 -6.47 1.85
CA GLU A 150 -14.00 -6.10 1.35
C GLU A 150 -14.05 -4.62 1.00
N LEU A 151 -13.90 -3.75 2.02
CA LEU A 151 -13.91 -2.30 1.86
C LEU A 151 -12.70 -1.80 1.07
N SER A 152 -11.53 -2.36 1.37
CA SER A 152 -10.25 -2.02 0.73
C SER A 152 -10.04 -2.70 -0.62
N SER A 153 -10.94 -3.62 -1.03
CA SER A 153 -10.81 -4.31 -2.31
C SER A 153 -10.88 -3.34 -3.50
N ALA A 154 -10.22 -3.70 -4.61
CA ALA A 154 -10.25 -2.89 -5.82
C ALA A 154 -11.67 -2.67 -6.33
N GLU A 155 -12.51 -3.71 -6.30
CA GLU A 155 -13.90 -3.62 -6.78
C GLU A 155 -14.72 -2.62 -5.95
N SER A 156 -14.68 -2.71 -4.63
CA SER A 156 -15.42 -1.81 -3.74
C SER A 156 -14.88 -0.39 -3.79
N PHE A 157 -13.56 -0.26 -3.66
CA PHE A 157 -12.92 1.05 -3.57
C PHE A 157 -13.03 1.85 -4.87
N LEU A 158 -12.74 1.24 -6.03
CA LEU A 158 -12.80 1.93 -7.32
C LEU A 158 -14.22 2.32 -7.73
N LYS A 159 -15.24 1.57 -7.30
CA LYS A 159 -16.64 1.98 -7.52
C LYS A 159 -17.04 3.21 -6.74
N SER A 160 -16.35 3.51 -5.65
CA SER A 160 -16.69 4.57 -4.71
C SER A 160 -15.94 5.89 -4.93
N ILE A 161 -15.08 5.96 -5.95
CA ILE A 161 -14.28 7.15 -6.31
C ILE A 161 -14.54 7.60 -7.75
#